data_a7085abe937b071e0346a0fae8bf9ce2
#
_entry.id   a7085abe937b071e0346a0fae8bf9ce2
#
_cell.length_a   1.000
_cell.length_b   1.000
_cell.length_c   1.000
_cell.angle_alpha   90.00
_cell.angle_beta   90.00
_cell.angle_gamma   90.00
#
_symmetry.space_group_name_H-M   'P 1'
#
loop_
_entity.id
_entity.type
_entity.pdbx_description
1 polymer ?
#
loop_
_entity_poly.entity_id
_entity_poly.type
_entity_poly.pdbx_seq_one_letter_code
_entity_poly.pdbx_strand_id
1 'polypeptide(L)'
;MCIRDSFKYISINPSLNLKSTWVNKTQEGIWNGSSYDKTTKTGFATRTTGSFSMNTNTQIYGLIGIPHGPLKAIRHVMSPSIGFSWTPNFSEPLFGKDLGYVLSETDPITSKIVLHDRFAGTMAGSTPTAERKSMTFSVNNIFQAKIKKGEEEKKIDLISWRMNSSYNFAADSMQLANLRSNIRSKLAGKLN
;
A
#
# COMPACT_ATOMS: atom_id res chain seq x y z
N MET A 1 12.00 -8.70 -6.55
CA MET A 1 12.59 -9.69 -5.64
C MET A 1 11.70 -9.75 -4.41
N CYS A 2 11.07 -10.89 -4.13
CA CYS A 2 10.26 -11.11 -2.91
C CYS A 2 11.09 -11.96 -1.96
N ILE A 3 11.45 -11.42 -0.82
CA ILE A 3 12.06 -12.16 0.28
C ILE A 3 10.95 -12.47 1.27
N ARG A 4 10.71 -13.74 1.55
CA ARG A 4 9.74 -14.19 2.55
C ARG A 4 10.51 -14.74 3.73
N ASP A 5 10.64 -13.92 4.79
CA ASP A 5 11.12 -14.37 6.09
C ASP A 5 9.94 -14.73 6.97
N SER A 6 9.96 -15.91 7.49
CA SER A 6 8.95 -16.47 8.38
C SER A 6 9.58 -16.74 9.74
N PHE A 7 9.46 -15.79 10.66
CA PHE A 7 9.58 -16.14 12.07
C PHE A 7 8.43 -17.11 12.41
N LYS A 8 8.66 -18.08 13.26
CA LYS A 8 7.77 -19.23 13.56
C LYS A 8 6.27 -18.89 13.68
N TYR A 9 5.93 -17.62 13.95
CA TYR A 9 4.55 -17.12 14.12
C TYR A 9 4.23 -15.84 13.35
N ILE A 10 5.23 -15.17 12.76
CA ILE A 10 5.07 -13.91 12.05
C ILE A 10 5.64 -14.05 10.64
N SER A 11 4.85 -13.73 9.66
CA SER A 11 5.28 -13.67 8.25
C SER A 11 5.55 -12.22 7.88
N ILE A 12 6.77 -11.94 7.39
CA ILE A 12 7.19 -10.63 6.91
C ILE A 12 7.50 -10.75 5.42
N ASN A 13 6.85 -9.93 4.60
CA ASN A 13 6.95 -9.96 3.15
C ASN A 13 7.34 -8.57 2.63
N PRO A 14 8.64 -8.24 2.57
CA PRO A 14 9.09 -7.03 1.90
C PRO A 14 9.02 -7.20 0.39
N SER A 15 8.70 -6.12 -0.31
CA SER A 15 8.64 -6.06 -1.77
C SER A 15 9.20 -4.73 -2.26
N LEU A 16 10.09 -4.80 -3.23
CA LEU A 16 10.63 -3.65 -3.94
C LEU A 16 10.21 -3.75 -5.41
N ASN A 17 9.46 -2.76 -5.86
CA ASN A 17 9.05 -2.64 -7.25
C ASN A 17 9.85 -1.52 -7.91
N LEU A 18 10.58 -1.84 -8.97
CA LEU A 18 11.35 -0.89 -9.78
C LEU A 18 10.83 -0.94 -11.21
N LYS A 19 10.58 0.23 -11.78
CA LYS A 19 10.18 0.40 -13.17
C LYS A 19 11.15 1.33 -13.86
N SER A 20 11.90 0.80 -14.84
CA SER A 20 12.77 1.58 -15.72
C SER A 20 12.08 1.77 -17.07
N THR A 21 12.00 2.99 -17.52
CA THR A 21 11.43 3.35 -18.84
C THR A 21 12.48 4.09 -19.65
N TRP A 22 12.68 3.64 -20.88
CA TRP A 22 13.65 4.18 -21.81
C TRP A 22 12.92 4.91 -22.92
N VAL A 23 13.38 6.11 -23.22
CA VAL A 23 12.81 6.97 -24.26
C VAL A 23 13.92 7.54 -25.12
N ASN A 24 13.58 7.83 -26.37
CA ASN A 24 14.51 8.48 -27.31
C ASN A 24 14.20 9.97 -27.50
N LYS A 25 13.23 10.49 -26.76
CA LYS A 25 12.85 11.89 -26.78
C LYS A 25 12.49 12.33 -25.37
N THR A 26 12.90 13.53 -25.00
CA THR A 26 12.53 14.20 -23.74
C THR A 26 12.02 15.58 -24.03
N GLN A 27 11.36 16.23 -23.07
CA GLN A 27 10.95 17.61 -23.15
C GLN A 27 11.89 18.48 -22.32
N GLU A 28 12.23 19.66 -22.85
CA GLU A 28 12.94 20.71 -22.14
C GLU A 28 12.11 21.98 -22.22
N GLY A 29 12.13 22.78 -21.15
CA GLY A 29 11.55 24.13 -21.15
C GLY A 29 12.62 25.11 -21.63
N ILE A 30 12.31 25.93 -22.61
CA ILE A 30 13.17 27.04 -23.05
C ILE A 30 12.45 28.34 -22.78
N TRP A 31 13.10 29.24 -22.04
CA TRP A 31 12.58 30.58 -21.79
C TRP A 31 12.64 31.43 -23.05
N ASN A 32 11.49 31.95 -23.53
CA ASN A 32 11.41 32.79 -24.74
C ASN A 32 11.35 34.32 -24.45
N GLY A 33 11.57 34.70 -23.18
CA GLY A 33 11.45 36.09 -22.73
C GLY A 33 10.11 36.45 -22.09
N SER A 34 9.09 35.61 -22.22
CA SER A 34 7.74 35.82 -21.65
C SER A 34 7.17 34.58 -21.01
N SER A 35 7.49 33.40 -21.54
CA SER A 35 6.98 32.10 -21.06
C SER A 35 8.00 30.99 -21.33
N TYR A 36 7.82 29.84 -20.68
CA TYR A 36 8.56 28.65 -21.01
C TYR A 36 7.87 27.86 -22.11
N ASP A 37 8.54 27.76 -23.25
CA ASP A 37 8.09 26.92 -24.36
C ASP A 37 8.67 25.51 -24.22
N LYS A 38 7.81 24.51 -24.45
CA LYS A 38 8.23 23.10 -24.43
C LYS A 38 8.87 22.72 -25.76
N THR A 39 10.12 22.33 -25.71
CA THR A 39 10.85 21.86 -26.89
C THR A 39 11.20 20.37 -26.71
N THR A 40 11.03 19.61 -27.79
CA THR A 40 11.40 18.19 -27.81
C THR A 40 12.89 18.05 -28.11
N LYS A 41 13.62 17.42 -27.19
CA LYS A 41 15.02 17.03 -27.36
C LYS A 41 15.12 15.56 -27.74
N THR A 42 15.71 15.28 -28.88
CA THR A 42 15.99 13.90 -29.31
C THR A 42 17.28 13.42 -28.66
N GLY A 43 17.21 12.25 -28.06
CA GLY A 43 18.34 11.61 -27.38
C GLY A 43 17.86 10.52 -26.44
N PHE A 44 18.74 9.56 -26.16
CA PHE A 44 18.41 8.49 -25.22
C PHE A 44 18.33 9.01 -23.79
N ALA A 45 17.24 8.71 -23.13
CA ALA A 45 17.05 9.02 -21.71
C ALA A 45 16.35 7.88 -20.99
N THR A 46 16.68 7.71 -19.72
CA THR A 46 16.09 6.69 -18.86
C THR A 46 15.47 7.32 -17.63
N ARG A 47 14.34 6.78 -17.21
CA ARG A 47 13.71 7.09 -15.91
C ARG A 47 13.44 5.82 -15.15
N THR A 48 14.02 5.69 -13.96
CA THR A 48 13.75 4.60 -13.05
C THR A 48 12.98 5.14 -11.86
N THR A 49 11.78 4.60 -11.64
CA THR A 49 10.92 4.89 -10.50
C THR A 49 10.69 3.62 -9.72
N GLY A 50 10.23 3.73 -8.47
CA GLY A 50 9.99 2.53 -7.69
C GLY A 50 9.14 2.79 -6.46
N SER A 51 8.77 1.71 -5.83
CA SER A 51 8.07 1.71 -4.55
C SER A 51 8.55 0.56 -3.68
N PHE A 52 8.61 0.82 -2.40
CA PHE A 52 8.86 -0.20 -1.38
C PHE A 52 7.57 -0.50 -0.64
N SER A 53 7.30 -1.77 -0.38
CA SER A 53 6.23 -2.18 0.51
C SER A 53 6.67 -3.34 1.39
N MET A 54 6.08 -3.41 2.58
CA MET A 54 6.30 -4.48 3.53
C MET A 54 4.97 -4.85 4.16
N ASN A 55 4.63 -6.14 4.11
CA ASN A 55 3.44 -6.68 4.76
C ASN A 55 3.84 -7.68 5.82
N THR A 56 3.32 -7.48 7.03
CA THR A 56 3.52 -8.37 8.15
C THR A 56 2.17 -8.93 8.57
N ASN A 57 2.08 -10.23 8.73
CA ASN A 57 0.88 -10.89 9.22
C ASN A 57 1.22 -12.02 10.18
N THR A 58 0.28 -12.30 11.08
CA THR A 58 0.37 -13.42 12.01
C THR A 58 -1.02 -13.99 12.26
N GLN A 59 -1.08 -15.16 12.90
CA GLN A 59 -2.34 -15.78 13.32
C GLN A 59 -2.26 -16.15 14.79
N ILE A 60 -3.25 -15.73 15.55
CA ILE A 60 -3.40 -16.00 16.97
C ILE A 60 -4.65 -16.84 17.15
N TYR A 61 -4.52 -17.93 17.90
CA TYR A 61 -5.60 -18.89 18.13
C TYR A 61 -5.99 -18.90 19.59
N GLY A 62 -7.29 -18.75 19.84
CA GLY A 62 -7.90 -19.02 21.14
C GLY A 62 -8.87 -20.19 21.04
N LEU A 63 -8.88 -21.08 22.00
CA LEU A 63 -9.81 -22.19 22.09
C LEU A 63 -10.43 -22.24 23.47
N ILE A 64 -11.75 -22.21 23.55
CA ILE A 64 -12.54 -22.34 24.76
C ILE A 64 -13.34 -23.63 24.64
N GLY A 65 -13.02 -24.63 25.45
CA GLY A 65 -13.77 -25.88 25.54
C GLY A 65 -15.05 -25.68 26.36
N ILE A 66 -16.16 -26.26 25.91
CA ILE A 66 -17.46 -26.27 26.60
C ILE A 66 -17.79 -27.72 26.92
N PRO A 67 -17.75 -28.13 28.21
CA PRO A 67 -17.85 -29.52 28.59
C PRO A 67 -19.27 -30.12 28.44
N HIS A 68 -20.32 -29.31 28.39
CA HIS A 68 -21.70 -29.77 28.38
C HIS A 68 -22.47 -29.30 27.14
N GLY A 69 -23.36 -30.12 26.61
CA GLY A 69 -24.23 -29.81 25.48
C GLY A 69 -23.66 -30.13 24.09
N PRO A 70 -24.39 -29.79 23.04
CA PRO A 70 -23.96 -30.04 21.63
C PRO A 70 -22.80 -29.18 21.18
N LEU A 71 -22.59 -28.01 21.79
CA LEU A 71 -21.49 -27.11 21.52
C LEU A 71 -20.26 -27.59 22.33
N LYS A 72 -19.22 -28.05 21.65
CA LYS A 72 -18.04 -28.64 22.30
C LYS A 72 -16.91 -27.64 22.51
N ALA A 73 -16.76 -26.68 21.62
CA ALA A 73 -15.73 -25.66 21.73
C ALA A 73 -16.06 -24.44 20.89
N ILE A 74 -15.57 -23.29 21.33
CA ILE A 74 -15.50 -22.06 20.51
C ILE A 74 -14.03 -21.81 20.22
N ARG A 75 -13.70 -21.69 18.93
CA ARG A 75 -12.38 -21.30 18.43
C ARG A 75 -12.43 -19.87 17.96
N HIS A 76 -11.54 -19.04 18.44
CA HIS A 76 -11.29 -17.70 17.92
C HIS A 76 -9.98 -17.71 17.13
N VAL A 77 -10.03 -17.25 15.90
CA VAL A 77 -8.85 -17.04 15.05
C VAL A 77 -8.75 -15.56 14.78
N MET A 78 -7.70 -14.92 15.28
CA MET A 78 -7.39 -13.53 15.04
C MET A 78 -6.19 -13.45 14.09
N SER A 79 -6.35 -12.73 12.98
CA SER A 79 -5.30 -12.54 11.97
C SER A 79 -5.01 -11.05 11.82
N PRO A 80 -4.14 -10.47 12.68
CA PRO A 80 -3.67 -9.10 12.51
C PRO A 80 -2.68 -9.03 11.36
N SER A 81 -2.72 -7.90 10.64
CA SER A 81 -1.75 -7.58 9.60
C SER A 81 -1.42 -6.09 9.62
N ILE A 82 -0.15 -5.79 9.33
CA ILE A 82 0.36 -4.44 9.20
C ILE A 82 1.05 -4.36 7.83
N GLY A 83 0.64 -3.38 7.03
CA GLY A 83 1.27 -3.07 5.75
C GLY A 83 1.93 -1.70 5.82
N PHE A 84 3.10 -1.57 5.25
CA PHE A 84 3.78 -0.30 5.00
C PHE A 84 4.03 -0.16 3.52
N SER A 85 3.81 1.04 2.97
CA SER A 85 4.14 1.36 1.58
C SER A 85 4.76 2.74 1.49
N TRP A 86 5.78 2.85 0.65
CA TRP A 86 6.47 4.08 0.39
C TRP A 86 6.81 4.21 -1.10
N THR A 87 6.41 5.32 -1.69
CA THR A 87 6.79 5.74 -3.04
C THR A 87 7.40 7.13 -2.90
N PRO A 88 8.69 7.31 -3.22
CA PRO A 88 9.34 8.61 -3.11
C PRO A 88 8.75 9.65 -4.07
N ASN A 89 8.98 10.92 -3.74
CA ASN A 89 8.90 12.00 -4.71
C ASN A 89 10.12 11.94 -5.63
N PHE A 90 9.90 11.68 -6.92
CA PHE A 90 10.98 11.57 -7.91
C PHE A 90 11.32 12.91 -8.58
N SER A 91 10.68 14.01 -8.19
CA SER A 91 11.05 15.37 -8.59
C SER A 91 12.10 15.99 -7.68
N GLU A 92 12.36 15.37 -6.54
CA GLU A 92 13.32 15.81 -5.54
C GLU A 92 14.54 14.87 -5.47
N PRO A 93 15.66 15.31 -4.90
CA PRO A 93 16.81 14.46 -4.69
C PRO A 93 16.46 13.22 -3.85
N LEU A 94 16.75 12.05 -4.34
CA LEU A 94 16.56 10.79 -3.63
C LEU A 94 17.89 10.34 -3.01
N PHE A 95 17.91 10.15 -1.71
CA PHE A 95 19.14 9.84 -0.94
C PHE A 95 20.30 10.82 -1.22
N GLY A 96 19.98 12.10 -1.36
CA GLY A 96 20.96 13.16 -1.62
C GLY A 96 21.44 13.25 -3.08
N LYS A 97 20.90 12.43 -3.99
CA LYS A 97 21.23 12.44 -5.41
C LYS A 97 20.08 12.99 -6.23
N ASP A 98 20.34 14.06 -6.99
CA ASP A 98 19.39 14.55 -8.00
C ASP A 98 19.28 13.54 -9.14
N LEU A 99 18.06 13.16 -9.47
CA LEU A 99 17.77 12.22 -10.54
C LEU A 99 17.65 12.91 -11.92
N GLY A 100 17.50 14.24 -11.93
CA GLY A 100 17.36 15.04 -13.14
C GLY A 100 16.12 14.69 -13.99
N TYR A 101 15.08 14.16 -13.38
CA TYR A 101 13.84 13.84 -14.09
C TYR A 101 12.93 15.05 -14.25
N VAL A 102 12.94 15.92 -13.25
CA VAL A 102 12.19 17.17 -13.21
C VAL A 102 13.20 18.28 -12.98
N LEU A 103 13.28 19.22 -13.93
CA LEU A 103 14.15 20.38 -13.81
C LEU A 103 13.37 21.49 -13.11
N SER A 104 14.00 22.12 -12.12
CA SER A 104 13.48 23.32 -11.45
C SER A 104 14.19 24.54 -11.96
N GLU A 105 13.44 25.48 -12.52
CA GLU A 105 13.97 26.75 -13.00
C GLU A 105 13.22 27.91 -12.31
N THR A 106 13.91 29.00 -12.07
CA THR A 106 13.29 30.19 -11.49
C THR A 106 12.87 31.12 -12.63
N ASP A 107 11.60 31.41 -12.69
CA ASP A 107 11.05 32.41 -13.63
C ASP A 107 11.68 33.78 -13.32
N PRO A 108 12.38 34.39 -14.28
CA PRO A 108 13.10 35.64 -14.06
C PRO A 108 12.18 36.85 -13.84
N ILE A 109 10.89 36.76 -14.20
CA ILE A 109 9.92 37.83 -14.01
C ILE A 109 9.18 37.69 -12.70
N THR A 110 8.68 36.50 -12.40
CA THR A 110 7.82 36.28 -11.23
C THR A 110 8.58 35.75 -10.02
N SER A 111 9.86 35.40 -10.15
CA SER A 111 10.68 34.72 -9.16
C SER A 111 10.07 33.42 -8.63
N LYS A 112 9.13 32.85 -9.35
CA LYS A 112 8.52 31.57 -9.00
C LYS A 112 9.31 30.41 -9.57
N ILE A 113 9.36 29.30 -8.82
CA ILE A 113 9.95 28.05 -9.29
C ILE A 113 8.97 27.38 -10.23
N VAL A 114 9.43 27.12 -11.46
CA VAL A 114 8.69 26.39 -12.50
C VAL A 114 9.33 25.01 -12.64
N LEU A 115 8.52 23.96 -12.54
CA LEU A 115 8.96 22.59 -12.66
C LEU A 115 8.72 22.07 -14.08
N HIS A 116 9.77 21.60 -14.72
CA HIS A 116 9.72 21.01 -16.06
C HIS A 116 10.00 19.51 -15.98
N ASP A 117 8.98 18.69 -16.15
CA ASP A 117 9.15 17.24 -16.24
C ASP A 117 9.62 16.85 -17.63
N ARG A 118 10.83 16.34 -17.72
CA ARG A 118 11.49 15.90 -18.96
C ARG A 118 10.77 14.75 -19.66
N PHE A 119 9.98 13.98 -18.94
CA PHE A 119 9.30 12.80 -19.44
C PHE A 119 7.80 13.05 -19.73
N ALA A 120 7.25 14.19 -19.32
CA ALA A 120 5.86 14.53 -19.58
C ALA A 120 5.59 14.55 -21.09
N GLY A 121 4.46 13.95 -21.52
CA GLY A 121 4.10 13.85 -22.94
C GLY A 121 4.91 12.82 -23.74
N THR A 122 5.82 12.09 -23.13
CA THR A 122 6.51 10.92 -23.73
C THR A 122 5.75 9.63 -23.39
N MET A 123 6.16 8.51 -23.97
CA MET A 123 5.62 7.18 -23.62
C MET A 123 5.87 6.79 -22.16
N ALA A 124 6.82 7.46 -21.48
CA ALA A 124 7.08 7.23 -20.06
C ALA A 124 5.97 7.80 -19.15
N GLY A 125 5.18 8.75 -19.64
CA GLY A 125 4.21 9.52 -18.85
C GLY A 125 4.89 10.47 -17.88
N SER A 126 4.10 11.19 -17.08
CA SER A 126 4.63 12.14 -16.10
C SER A 126 5.41 11.45 -14.97
N THR A 127 6.45 12.13 -14.49
CA THR A 127 7.22 11.70 -13.33
C THR A 127 6.38 11.84 -12.06
N PRO A 128 6.34 10.84 -11.16
CA PRO A 128 5.66 10.99 -9.87
C PRO A 128 6.32 12.09 -9.03
N THR A 129 5.56 13.14 -8.71
CA THR A 129 6.03 14.32 -7.97
C THR A 129 5.52 14.39 -6.54
N ALA A 130 4.72 13.41 -6.10
CA ALA A 130 4.18 13.35 -4.76
C ALA A 130 4.73 12.14 -4.01
N GLU A 131 5.29 12.37 -2.82
CA GLU A 131 5.60 11.29 -1.91
C GLU A 131 4.30 10.62 -1.44
N ARG A 132 4.32 9.29 -1.40
CA ARG A 132 3.26 8.49 -0.79
C ARG A 132 3.90 7.59 0.26
N LYS A 133 3.52 7.78 1.50
CA LYS A 133 4.03 7.01 2.63
C LYS A 133 2.88 6.68 3.56
N SER A 134 2.54 5.42 3.65
CA SER A 134 1.37 5.00 4.41
C SER A 134 1.59 3.69 5.15
N MET A 135 0.87 3.53 6.24
CA MET A 135 0.79 2.31 7.01
C MET A 135 -0.67 1.87 7.07
N THR A 136 -0.93 0.60 6.85
CA THR A 136 -2.27 0.00 6.93
C THR A 136 -2.32 -0.98 8.09
N PHE A 137 -3.43 -0.99 8.80
CA PHE A 137 -3.69 -1.90 9.90
C PHE A 137 -4.96 -2.68 9.58
N SER A 138 -4.93 -3.98 9.71
CA SER A 138 -6.10 -4.82 9.54
C SER A 138 -6.11 -5.94 10.57
N VAL A 139 -7.27 -6.21 11.12
CA VAL A 139 -7.49 -7.35 12.02
C VAL A 139 -8.71 -8.11 11.52
N ASN A 140 -8.52 -9.38 11.18
CA ASN A 140 -9.61 -10.27 10.83
C ASN A 140 -9.83 -11.26 11.97
N ASN A 141 -11.03 -11.27 12.53
CA ASN A 141 -11.44 -12.16 13.61
C ASN A 141 -12.48 -13.13 13.05
N ILE A 142 -12.26 -14.43 13.28
CA ILE A 142 -13.21 -15.49 12.92
C ILE A 142 -13.53 -16.27 14.19
N PHE A 143 -14.81 -16.31 14.54
CA PHE A 143 -15.33 -17.12 15.63
C PHE A 143 -16.00 -18.37 15.04
N GLN A 144 -15.51 -19.54 15.44
CA GLN A 144 -15.99 -20.83 14.96
C GLN A 144 -16.54 -21.64 16.13
N ALA A 145 -17.67 -22.29 15.91
CA ALA A 145 -18.21 -23.29 16.83
C ALA A 145 -17.84 -24.71 16.37
N LYS A 146 -17.47 -25.55 17.31
CA LYS A 146 -17.39 -27.00 17.13
C LYS A 146 -18.63 -27.62 17.73
N ILE A 147 -19.51 -28.17 16.91
CA ILE A 147 -20.77 -28.75 17.32
C ILE A 147 -20.71 -30.26 17.06
N LYS A 148 -21.16 -31.05 18.06
CA LYS A 148 -21.35 -32.49 17.90
C LYS A 148 -22.83 -32.77 17.59
N LYS A 149 -23.10 -33.41 16.45
CA LYS A 149 -24.43 -33.89 16.04
C LYS A 149 -24.35 -35.41 15.82
N GLY A 150 -24.80 -36.17 16.82
CA GLY A 150 -24.59 -37.62 16.84
C GLY A 150 -23.12 -37.98 17.04
N GLU A 151 -22.56 -38.80 16.17
CA GLU A 151 -21.13 -39.16 16.17
C GLU A 151 -20.25 -38.20 15.37
N GLU A 152 -20.84 -37.32 14.55
CA GLU A 152 -20.11 -36.40 13.70
C GLU A 152 -19.83 -35.05 14.40
N GLU A 153 -18.59 -34.57 14.24
CA GLU A 153 -18.17 -33.25 14.68
C GLU A 153 -18.14 -32.26 13.50
N LYS A 154 -18.88 -31.17 13.59
CA LYS A 154 -18.96 -30.14 12.55
C LYS A 154 -18.40 -28.82 13.06
N LYS A 155 -17.58 -28.17 12.21
CA LYS A 155 -17.12 -26.79 12.44
C LYS A 155 -18.00 -25.84 11.67
N ILE A 156 -18.47 -24.79 12.34
CA ILE A 156 -19.34 -23.76 11.77
C ILE A 156 -18.73 -22.40 12.09
N ASP A 157 -18.58 -21.56 11.05
CA ASP A 157 -18.20 -20.16 11.25
C ASP A 157 -19.43 -19.40 11.78
N LEU A 158 -19.32 -18.87 12.99
CA LEU A 158 -20.38 -18.09 13.63
C LEU A 158 -20.35 -16.64 13.16
N ILE A 159 -19.21 -16.00 13.34
CA ILE A 159 -19.01 -14.58 13.11
C ILE A 159 -17.64 -14.38 12.43
N SER A 160 -17.62 -13.56 11.40
CA SER A 160 -16.41 -12.99 10.83
C SER A 160 -16.47 -11.47 11.03
N TRP A 161 -15.48 -10.93 11.72
CA TRP A 161 -15.38 -9.52 12.02
C TRP A 161 -14.04 -8.97 11.54
N ARG A 162 -14.10 -8.09 10.55
CA ARG A 162 -12.92 -7.43 9.98
C ARG A 162 -12.90 -5.96 10.34
N MET A 163 -11.76 -5.50 10.83
CA MET A 163 -11.47 -4.09 11.10
C MET A 163 -10.27 -3.67 10.29
N ASN A 164 -10.28 -2.47 9.73
CA ASN A 164 -9.14 -1.90 9.04
C ASN A 164 -9.11 -0.37 9.14
N SER A 165 -7.91 0.16 9.19
CA SER A 165 -7.61 1.58 9.13
C SER A 165 -6.27 1.79 8.44
N SER A 166 -5.93 3.03 8.12
CA SER A 166 -4.62 3.39 7.56
C SER A 166 -4.16 4.74 8.09
N TYR A 167 -2.85 4.91 8.12
CA TYR A 167 -2.19 6.15 8.47
C TYR A 167 -1.38 6.64 7.28
N ASN A 168 -1.58 7.89 6.86
CA ASN A 168 -0.86 8.53 5.78
C ASN A 168 0.17 9.52 6.35
N PHE A 169 1.46 9.18 6.26
CA PHE A 169 2.55 10.01 6.78
C PHE A 169 2.84 11.25 5.90
N ALA A 170 2.40 11.22 4.63
CA ALA A 170 2.63 12.31 3.68
C ALA A 170 1.49 13.35 3.68
N ALA A 171 0.45 13.17 4.48
CA ALA A 171 -0.64 14.12 4.59
C ALA A 171 -0.37 15.15 5.68
N ASP A 172 -0.65 16.42 5.42
CA ASP A 172 -0.50 17.51 6.38
C ASP A 172 -1.59 17.49 7.47
N SER A 173 -2.75 16.90 7.17
CA SER A 173 -3.87 16.79 8.09
C SER A 173 -4.66 15.51 7.86
N MET A 174 -5.47 15.08 8.84
CA MET A 174 -6.29 13.87 8.78
C MET A 174 -5.49 12.61 8.39
N GLN A 175 -4.29 12.49 8.95
CA GLN A 175 -3.37 11.40 8.65
C GLN A 175 -3.95 10.01 8.93
N LEU A 176 -4.80 9.89 9.97
CA LEU A 176 -5.46 8.65 10.34
C LEU A 176 -6.80 8.54 9.60
N ALA A 177 -6.95 7.48 8.81
CA ALA A 177 -8.22 7.17 8.16
C ALA A 177 -9.25 6.62 9.16
N ASN A 178 -10.53 6.76 8.84
CA ASN A 178 -11.61 6.20 9.65
C ASN A 178 -11.45 4.69 9.82
N LEU A 179 -11.70 4.21 11.03
CA LEU A 179 -11.78 2.77 11.29
C LEU A 179 -13.01 2.20 10.60
N ARG A 180 -12.78 1.31 9.65
CA ARG A 180 -13.83 0.55 8.98
C ARG A 180 -14.01 -0.78 9.69
N SER A 181 -15.25 -1.11 10.05
CA SER A 181 -15.63 -2.36 10.70
C SER A 181 -16.69 -3.06 9.87
N ASN A 182 -16.48 -4.35 9.59
CA ASN A 182 -17.43 -5.19 8.85
C ASN A 182 -17.63 -6.48 9.60
N ILE A 183 -18.89 -6.74 10.01
CA ILE A 183 -19.29 -7.94 10.73
C ILE A 183 -20.23 -8.75 9.83
N ARG A 184 -19.96 -10.05 9.72
CA ARG A 184 -20.80 -11.01 9.00
C ARG A 184 -21.09 -12.19 9.90
N SER A 185 -22.34 -12.60 9.99
CA SER A 185 -22.77 -13.81 10.69
C SER A 185 -23.43 -14.77 9.73
N LYS A 186 -23.15 -16.07 9.89
CA LYS A 186 -23.79 -17.15 9.12
C LYS A 186 -24.83 -17.93 9.94
N LEU A 187 -25.19 -17.41 11.13
CA LEU A 187 -26.13 -18.10 12.03
C LEU A 187 -27.55 -18.22 11.43
N ALA A 188 -27.99 -17.22 10.67
CA ALA A 188 -29.39 -17.15 10.19
C ALA A 188 -29.75 -18.13 9.07
N GLY A 189 -28.77 -18.84 8.47
CA GLY A 189 -29.04 -19.74 7.33
C GLY A 189 -28.92 -21.24 7.60
N LYS A 190 -28.69 -21.67 8.85
CA LYS A 190 -28.43 -23.09 9.19
C LYS A 190 -29.15 -23.59 10.44
N LEU A 191 -30.15 -22.88 10.90
CA LEU A 191 -31.03 -23.28 12.04
C LEU A 191 -32.36 -23.89 11.56
N ASN A 192 -32.39 -24.51 10.39
CA ASN A 192 -33.51 -25.38 9.95
C ASN A 192 -33.10 -26.84 10.11
#